data_9482a67a5f4551eb74c479cb30650551
#
_entry.id   9482a67a5f4551eb74c479cb30650551
#
_cell.length_a   1.000
_cell.length_b   1.000
_cell.length_c   1.000
_cell.angle_alpha   90.00
_cell.angle_beta   90.00
_cell.angle_gamma   90.00
#
_symmetry.space_group_name_H-M   'P 1'
#
loop_
_entity.id
_entity.type
_entity.pdbx_description
1 polymer ?
#
loop_
_entity_poly.entity_id
_entity_poly.type
_entity_poly.pdbx_seq_one_letter_code
_entity_poly.pdbx_strand_id
1 'polypeptide(L)'
;MIKARDLLTLALALTVVLTVVTPVPPVRSDDMNVQGVLDRWASSLGGRERLDSAKTVHLRTNVKIFSMDGTVEEWSAADGRHHQTVDVGGLFHVETAFDGDKGWMLDQNGKVSPMSGADLRAEVTAAYLASSSQLLEGRMPGIAEYLGVEDSTGLRVVRLHPTGGDSITFYLDAESCLPVRSEQPSHDRVLTVNYSDWTSFDEILFPGMFTQSTGDPQYDTSGELIEVSLNESPPEGIFEKPKESADDFQFTEGSSALGIPIELNTVHIFLQARVNGSDPLWFVLDTGAQTSVLNTATAADLGLELSGKLEGRGAGEGSVEVNLVPDVSFDLPGVKVTGQTVATVPLARIEELVGRPIDGILGYDFISRFVDEIDYENLKLNLYDKASYRYSGSGAVVPMELEGGTPRIKATIVPPGRDPIQCRVLVDTGANAALGFARPFTERYDLLSSLTKKFLYEGGAGIGGASKSYIGRIDEVDVGGLKFEHPVCGFSMDEGGAGADPDNAGLLGGEILSRCTVVFDYEHGQMTLEPNSSFGRPFQADM
;
A
#
# COMPACT_ATOMS: atom_id res chain seq x y z
N MET A 1 -10.29 0.41 1.94
CA MET A 1 -9.19 -0.56 2.14
C MET A 1 -8.14 0.12 2.97
N ILE A 2 -7.79 -0.47 4.11
CA ILE A 2 -6.64 -0.02 4.88
C ILE A 2 -5.44 -0.54 4.11
N LYS A 3 -4.62 0.35 3.61
CA LYS A 3 -3.36 -0.08 3.01
C LYS A 3 -2.42 -0.38 4.17
N ALA A 4 -1.80 -1.57 4.21
CA ALA A 4 -0.70 -1.88 5.13
C ALA A 4 0.37 -0.78 5.09
N ARG A 5 0.46 -0.10 3.95
CA ARG A 5 1.24 1.10 3.72
C ARG A 5 0.76 2.32 4.52
N ASP A 6 -0.54 2.51 4.78
CA ASP A 6 -1.02 3.61 5.61
C ASP A 6 -0.64 3.36 7.08
N LEU A 7 -0.59 2.08 7.49
CA LEU A 7 0.00 1.63 8.74
C LEU A 7 1.54 1.79 8.74
N LEU A 8 2.21 1.45 7.63
CA LEU A 8 3.64 1.63 7.44
C LEU A 8 4.04 3.09 7.22
N THR A 9 3.24 3.89 6.52
CA THR A 9 3.54 5.32 6.27
C THR A 9 3.65 6.09 7.58
N LEU A 10 2.93 5.67 8.60
CA LEU A 10 3.04 6.22 9.94
C LEU A 10 4.25 5.67 10.71
N ALA A 11 4.73 4.50 10.37
CA ALA A 11 5.91 3.87 10.96
C ALA A 11 7.21 4.29 10.25
N LEU A 12 7.16 4.48 8.95
CA LEU A 12 8.24 5.03 8.14
C LEU A 12 8.29 6.56 8.27
N ALA A 13 8.54 7.07 9.47
CA ALA A 13 8.76 8.50 9.72
C ALA A 13 9.92 9.09 8.89
N LEU A 14 10.56 8.29 8.06
CA LEU A 14 11.64 8.66 7.17
C LEU A 14 11.33 8.46 5.70
N THR A 15 10.26 7.73 5.31
CA THR A 15 10.00 7.58 3.88
C THR A 15 8.63 7.00 3.52
N VAL A 16 7.82 7.65 2.72
CA VAL A 16 6.95 7.09 1.65
C VAL A 16 6.37 8.15 0.75
N VAL A 17 6.33 7.89 -0.54
CA VAL A 17 6.04 8.87 -1.59
C VAL A 17 5.06 8.40 -2.62
N LEU A 18 4.31 9.37 -3.13
CA LEU A 18 3.67 9.33 -4.46
C LEU A 18 3.63 10.73 -5.09
N THR A 19 3.80 10.78 -6.40
CA THR A 19 3.96 12.00 -7.18
C THR A 19 2.68 12.85 -7.27
N VAL A 20 2.32 13.52 -6.19
CA VAL A 20 1.71 14.83 -6.28
C VAL A 20 2.88 15.81 -6.33
N VAL A 21 3.01 16.60 -7.37
CA VAL A 21 3.95 17.72 -7.36
C VAL A 21 3.46 18.64 -6.26
N THR A 22 4.12 18.58 -5.08
CA THR A 22 3.87 19.61 -4.06
C THR A 22 4.09 20.95 -4.73
N PRO A 23 3.11 21.86 -4.73
CA PRO A 23 3.32 23.18 -5.30
C PRO A 23 4.54 23.78 -4.60
N VAL A 24 5.51 24.21 -5.39
CA VAL A 24 6.67 24.95 -4.83
C VAL A 24 6.10 26.19 -4.17
N PRO A 25 6.34 26.43 -2.88
CA PRO A 25 5.88 27.64 -2.23
C PRO A 25 6.50 28.85 -2.93
N PRO A 26 5.93 30.04 -2.82
CA PRO A 26 6.57 31.26 -3.29
C PRO A 26 7.98 31.37 -2.68
N VAL A 27 8.99 31.35 -3.53
CA VAL A 27 10.40 31.43 -3.15
C VAL A 27 11.07 32.59 -3.83
N ARG A 28 12.00 33.23 -3.12
CA ARG A 28 12.92 34.23 -3.67
C ARG A 28 14.30 33.64 -3.85
N SER A 29 15.04 34.15 -4.83
CA SER A 29 16.45 33.79 -4.99
C SER A 29 17.31 34.44 -3.90
N ASP A 30 18.35 33.76 -3.45
CA ASP A 30 19.47 34.29 -2.70
C ASP A 30 20.79 34.05 -3.45
N ASP A 31 21.93 34.41 -2.87
CA ASP A 31 23.24 34.26 -3.51
C ASP A 31 23.82 32.85 -3.44
N MET A 32 23.08 31.85 -2.88
CA MET A 32 23.54 30.48 -2.75
C MET A 32 23.13 29.64 -3.96
N ASN A 33 23.99 28.69 -4.32
CA ASN A 33 23.65 27.61 -5.23
C ASN A 33 23.41 26.31 -4.46
N VAL A 34 22.94 25.27 -5.15
CA VAL A 34 22.62 23.97 -4.54
C VAL A 34 23.82 23.39 -3.78
N GLN A 35 25.02 23.45 -4.36
CA GLN A 35 26.24 22.92 -3.73
C GLN A 35 26.56 23.65 -2.44
N GLY A 36 26.46 24.98 -2.42
CA GLY A 36 26.71 25.79 -1.22
C GLY A 36 25.73 25.48 -0.08
N VAL A 37 24.44 25.18 -0.41
CA VAL A 37 23.46 24.78 0.58
C VAL A 37 23.78 23.40 1.14
N LEU A 38 24.10 22.42 0.25
CA LEU A 38 24.47 21.06 0.67
C LEU A 38 25.77 21.03 1.49
N ASP A 39 26.77 21.85 1.13
CA ASP A 39 28.02 21.96 1.89
C ASP A 39 27.77 22.51 3.31
N ARG A 40 26.89 23.51 3.43
CA ARG A 40 26.54 24.06 4.73
C ARG A 40 25.71 23.07 5.55
N TRP A 41 24.76 22.38 4.92
CA TRP A 41 24.00 21.33 5.57
C TRP A 41 24.92 20.22 6.12
N ALA A 42 25.82 19.70 5.29
CA ALA A 42 26.79 18.71 5.71
C ALA A 42 27.70 19.22 6.86
N SER A 43 28.15 20.49 6.75
CA SER A 43 28.99 21.10 7.80
C SER A 43 28.27 21.20 9.14
N SER A 44 26.97 21.55 9.12
CA SER A 44 26.15 21.64 10.32
C SER A 44 25.89 20.28 10.97
N LEU A 45 25.84 19.20 10.19
CA LEU A 45 25.70 17.84 10.72
C LEU A 45 27.00 17.26 11.30
N GLY A 46 28.16 17.91 11.16
CA GLY A 46 29.45 17.43 11.64
C GLY A 46 30.51 17.34 10.55
N GLY A 47 30.16 17.67 9.30
CA GLY A 47 31.05 17.70 8.16
C GLY A 47 31.11 16.40 7.35
N ARG A 48 31.42 16.54 6.06
CA ARG A 48 31.41 15.41 5.10
C ARG A 48 32.35 14.27 5.49
N GLU A 49 33.53 14.59 6.02
CA GLU A 49 34.49 13.57 6.46
C GLU A 49 33.91 12.70 7.60
N ARG A 50 33.25 13.35 8.55
CA ARG A 50 32.65 12.64 9.66
C ARG A 50 31.45 11.81 9.22
N LEU A 51 30.56 12.40 8.41
CA LEU A 51 29.43 11.69 7.82
C LEU A 51 29.90 10.47 6.97
N ASP A 52 30.98 10.62 6.18
CA ASP A 52 31.51 9.49 5.40
C ASP A 52 32.18 8.41 6.25
N SER A 53 32.67 8.75 7.45
CA SER A 53 33.24 7.77 8.38
C SER A 53 32.19 6.81 8.94
N ALA A 54 30.92 7.21 8.96
CA ALA A 54 29.81 6.35 9.37
C ALA A 54 29.46 5.36 8.24
N LYS A 55 29.92 4.12 8.37
CA LYS A 55 29.65 3.05 7.40
C LYS A 55 28.38 2.29 7.68
N THR A 56 28.00 2.19 8.94
CA THR A 56 26.70 1.72 9.42
C THR A 56 26.19 2.67 10.49
N VAL A 57 24.89 2.87 10.50
CA VAL A 57 24.18 3.64 11.52
C VAL A 57 23.05 2.78 12.05
N HIS A 58 22.96 2.67 13.36
CA HIS A 58 21.88 2.02 14.09
C HIS A 58 21.18 3.06 14.94
N LEU A 59 19.86 3.20 14.77
CA LEU A 59 19.01 4.14 15.49
C LEU A 59 17.94 3.39 16.26
N ARG A 60 17.62 3.88 17.47
CA ARG A 60 16.42 3.50 18.20
C ARG A 60 15.64 4.74 18.59
N THR A 61 14.36 4.73 18.32
CA THR A 61 13.45 5.85 18.51
C THR A 61 12.23 5.37 19.28
N ASN A 62 11.88 6.01 20.38
CA ASN A 62 10.56 5.86 20.97
C ASN A 62 9.55 6.61 20.11
N VAL A 63 8.44 6.00 19.79
CA VAL A 63 7.41 6.60 18.96
C VAL A 63 6.06 6.54 19.64
N LYS A 64 5.22 7.51 19.28
CA LYS A 64 3.80 7.46 19.58
C LYS A 64 3.04 7.41 18.27
N ILE A 65 2.48 6.25 17.97
CA ILE A 65 1.74 5.96 16.74
C ILE A 65 0.34 5.51 17.13
N PHE A 66 -0.71 6.08 16.54
CA PHE A 66 -2.11 5.72 16.80
C PHE A 66 -2.50 5.83 18.29
N SER A 67 -1.94 6.80 18.99
CA SER A 67 -2.07 6.97 20.45
C SER A 67 -1.47 5.84 21.30
N MET A 68 -0.72 4.92 20.69
CA MET A 68 0.03 3.85 21.35
C MET A 68 1.52 4.16 21.38
N ASP A 69 2.17 3.76 22.48
CA ASP A 69 3.62 3.84 22.59
C ASP A 69 4.28 2.66 21.87
N GLY A 70 5.40 2.92 21.22
CA GLY A 70 6.13 1.93 20.45
C GLY A 70 7.61 2.28 20.30
N THR A 71 8.31 1.47 19.52
CA THR A 71 9.71 1.67 19.16
C THR A 71 9.91 1.50 17.66
N VAL A 72 10.79 2.30 17.10
CA VAL A 72 11.36 2.10 15.77
C VAL A 72 12.84 1.81 15.94
N GLU A 73 13.30 0.73 15.32
CA GLU A 73 14.71 0.38 15.23
C GLU A 73 15.11 0.40 13.74
N GLU A 74 16.18 1.12 13.43
CA GLU A 74 16.62 1.33 12.06
C GLU A 74 18.10 0.99 11.92
N TRP A 75 18.45 0.22 10.91
CA TRP A 75 19.80 -0.05 10.47
C TRP A 75 20.00 0.45 9.04
N SER A 76 21.03 1.23 8.85
CA SER A 76 21.41 1.72 7.52
C SER A 76 22.89 1.52 7.25
N ALA A 77 23.24 1.32 5.99
CA ALA A 77 24.61 1.16 5.55
C ALA A 77 24.98 2.20 4.48
N ALA A 78 26.26 2.57 4.43
CA ALA A 78 26.77 3.56 3.48
C ALA A 78 26.58 3.16 2.00
N ASP A 79 26.40 1.88 1.72
CA ASP A 79 26.13 1.33 0.38
C ASP A 79 24.64 1.35 -0.01
N GLY A 80 23.79 1.90 0.84
CA GLY A 80 22.36 2.08 0.60
C GLY A 80 21.50 0.90 1.05
N ARG A 81 22.04 -0.10 1.74
CA ARG A 81 21.21 -1.11 2.39
C ARG A 81 20.51 -0.52 3.60
N HIS A 82 19.26 -0.91 3.80
CA HIS A 82 18.41 -0.33 4.83
C HIS A 82 17.49 -1.38 5.44
N HIS A 83 17.22 -1.24 6.73
CA HIS A 83 16.31 -2.10 7.46
C HIS A 83 15.61 -1.27 8.53
N GLN A 84 14.33 -1.51 8.73
CA GLN A 84 13.57 -0.87 9.79
C GLN A 84 12.60 -1.88 10.43
N THR A 85 12.52 -1.86 11.74
CA THR A 85 11.50 -2.57 12.52
C THR A 85 10.65 -1.55 13.26
N VAL A 86 9.35 -1.73 13.20
CA VAL A 86 8.38 -0.93 13.96
C VAL A 86 7.59 -1.87 14.87
N ASP A 87 7.64 -1.59 16.16
CA ASP A 87 6.89 -2.34 17.18
C ASP A 87 6.02 -1.37 17.97
N VAL A 88 4.72 -1.56 17.97
CA VAL A 88 3.76 -0.68 18.64
C VAL A 88 2.86 -1.50 19.55
N GLY A 89 3.03 -1.29 20.83
CA GLY A 89 2.20 -1.90 21.88
C GLY A 89 2.18 -3.43 21.90
N GLY A 90 3.15 -4.09 21.23
CA GLY A 90 3.16 -5.55 21.06
C GLY A 90 2.01 -6.10 20.21
N LEU A 91 1.26 -5.22 19.55
CA LEU A 91 0.09 -5.55 18.71
C LEU A 91 0.41 -5.43 17.22
N PHE A 92 1.35 -4.55 16.90
CA PHE A 92 1.71 -4.23 15.55
C PHE A 92 3.23 -4.33 15.41
N HIS A 93 3.69 -5.33 14.71
CA HIS A 93 5.09 -5.55 14.38
C HIS A 93 5.25 -5.62 12.86
N VAL A 94 6.04 -4.72 12.30
CA VAL A 94 6.32 -4.66 10.87
C VAL A 94 7.81 -4.48 10.67
N GLU A 95 8.35 -5.17 9.69
CA GLU A 95 9.76 -5.10 9.33
C GLU A 95 9.89 -4.78 7.85
N THR A 96 10.79 -3.88 7.50
CA THR A 96 11.21 -3.64 6.12
C THR A 96 12.69 -3.95 5.97
N ALA A 97 13.08 -4.52 4.84
CA ALA A 97 14.46 -4.79 4.50
C ALA A 97 14.73 -4.44 3.03
N PHE A 98 15.86 -3.80 2.77
CA PHE A 98 16.31 -3.40 1.43
C PHE A 98 17.79 -3.75 1.27
N ASP A 99 18.11 -4.56 0.27
CA ASP A 99 19.48 -5.05 0.02
C ASP A 99 20.32 -4.14 -0.88
N GLY A 100 19.75 -2.99 -1.30
CA GLY A 100 20.32 -2.04 -2.26
C GLY A 100 19.74 -2.16 -3.67
N ASP A 101 18.96 -3.19 -3.95
CA ASP A 101 18.28 -3.45 -5.24
C ASP A 101 16.82 -3.85 -5.04
N LYS A 102 16.56 -4.74 -4.08
CA LYS A 102 15.24 -5.30 -3.76
C LYS A 102 14.82 -4.95 -2.36
N GLY A 103 13.52 -4.69 -2.20
CA GLY A 103 12.90 -4.46 -0.90
C GLY A 103 11.87 -5.53 -0.56
N TRP A 104 11.72 -5.80 0.73
CA TRP A 104 10.73 -6.70 1.31
C TRP A 104 10.08 -6.07 2.53
N MET A 105 8.84 -6.46 2.76
CA MET A 105 8.08 -6.11 3.95
C MET A 105 7.56 -7.38 4.62
N LEU A 106 7.81 -7.51 5.91
CA LEU A 106 7.14 -8.45 6.80
C LEU A 106 5.99 -7.70 7.47
N ASP A 107 4.77 -8.15 7.27
CA ASP A 107 3.58 -7.54 7.88
C ASP A 107 3.35 -8.03 9.33
N GLN A 108 2.39 -7.40 10.01
CA GLN A 108 2.01 -7.74 11.39
C GLN A 108 1.54 -9.19 11.59
N ASN A 109 1.25 -9.89 10.53
CA ASN A 109 0.83 -11.29 10.52
C ASN A 109 1.95 -12.24 10.09
N GLY A 110 3.20 -11.74 10.02
CA GLY A 110 4.38 -12.53 9.69
C GLY A 110 4.50 -12.94 8.23
N LYS A 111 3.74 -12.29 7.33
CA LYS A 111 3.80 -12.52 5.90
C LYS A 111 4.85 -11.62 5.26
N VAL A 112 5.72 -12.21 4.44
CA VAL A 112 6.74 -11.47 3.68
C VAL A 112 6.27 -11.23 2.25
N SER A 113 6.26 -9.95 1.87
CA SER A 113 5.91 -9.50 0.52
C SER A 113 7.07 -8.74 -0.12
N PRO A 114 7.37 -8.95 -1.41
CA PRO A 114 8.31 -8.10 -2.11
C PRO A 114 7.73 -6.70 -2.29
N MET A 115 8.56 -5.68 -2.12
CA MET A 115 8.18 -4.32 -2.45
C MET A 115 8.25 -4.08 -3.95
N SER A 116 7.30 -3.34 -4.48
CA SER A 116 7.28 -2.89 -5.87
C SER A 116 6.57 -1.54 -6.00
N GLY A 117 6.67 -0.91 -7.17
CA GLY A 117 5.96 0.34 -7.43
C GLY A 117 6.31 1.42 -6.41
N ALA A 118 5.30 1.99 -5.78
CA ALA A 118 5.46 3.07 -4.83
C ALA A 118 6.16 2.65 -3.53
N ASP A 119 5.92 1.43 -3.03
CA ASP A 119 6.55 0.95 -1.79
C ASP A 119 8.07 0.83 -1.95
N LEU A 120 8.52 0.31 -3.10
CA LEU A 120 9.95 0.23 -3.40
C LEU A 120 10.57 1.63 -3.60
N ARG A 121 9.88 2.55 -4.27
CA ARG A 121 10.39 3.92 -4.43
C ARG A 121 10.54 4.62 -3.08
N ALA A 122 9.60 4.41 -2.19
CA ALA A 122 9.66 4.95 -0.84
C ALA A 122 10.88 4.42 -0.08
N GLU A 123 11.08 3.12 -0.11
CA GLU A 123 12.21 2.47 0.55
C GLU A 123 13.56 2.94 -0.03
N VAL A 124 13.66 3.10 -1.35
CA VAL A 124 14.84 3.70 -2.01
C VAL A 124 15.09 5.12 -1.50
N THR A 125 14.05 5.92 -1.29
CA THR A 125 14.21 7.29 -0.74
C THR A 125 14.68 7.25 0.72
N ALA A 126 14.18 6.31 1.54
CA ALA A 126 14.65 6.10 2.92
C ALA A 126 16.13 5.76 2.93
N ALA A 127 16.51 4.74 2.22
CA ALA A 127 17.88 4.27 2.11
C ALA A 127 18.83 5.39 1.62
N TYR A 128 18.36 6.20 0.63
CA TYR A 128 19.11 7.34 0.13
C TYR A 128 19.38 8.39 1.22
N LEU A 129 18.38 8.71 2.03
CA LEU A 129 18.50 9.69 3.12
C LEU A 129 19.31 9.12 4.28
N ALA A 130 19.01 7.90 4.71
CA ALA A 130 19.68 7.22 5.83
C ALA A 130 21.17 7.01 5.55
N SER A 131 21.54 6.75 4.31
CA SER A 131 22.95 6.67 3.88
C SER A 131 23.61 8.04 3.67
N SER A 132 22.94 9.16 3.92
CA SER A 132 23.44 10.53 3.66
C SER A 132 23.86 10.78 2.20
N SER A 133 23.25 10.08 1.25
CA SER A 133 23.63 10.13 -0.18
C SER A 133 23.42 11.52 -0.81
N GLN A 134 22.50 12.33 -0.28
CA GLN A 134 22.29 13.71 -0.69
C GLN A 134 23.49 14.64 -0.39
N LEU A 135 24.36 14.23 0.54
CA LEU A 135 25.48 15.02 1.01
C LEU A 135 26.84 14.44 0.61
N LEU A 136 26.91 13.18 0.24
CA LEU A 136 28.15 12.43 0.01
C LEU A 136 28.22 11.87 -1.41
N GLU A 137 29.33 12.09 -2.08
CA GLU A 137 29.59 11.51 -3.40
C GLU A 137 29.91 10.00 -3.30
N GLY A 138 29.55 9.25 -4.34
CA GLY A 138 29.88 7.82 -4.46
C GLY A 138 28.97 6.89 -3.64
N ARG A 139 27.92 7.41 -3.04
CA ARG A 139 26.84 6.63 -2.41
C ARG A 139 25.68 6.43 -3.41
N MET A 140 24.43 6.32 -2.97
CA MET A 140 23.30 6.15 -3.88
C MET A 140 23.14 7.36 -4.82
N PRO A 141 22.80 7.15 -6.11
CA PRO A 141 22.65 8.25 -7.06
C PRO A 141 21.37 9.06 -6.83
N GLY A 142 21.45 10.35 -7.07
CA GLY A 142 20.32 11.27 -6.99
C GLY A 142 20.68 12.67 -7.44
N ILE A 143 19.68 13.52 -7.59
CA ILE A 143 19.84 14.93 -7.99
C ILE A 143 19.25 15.81 -6.90
N ALA A 144 19.92 16.90 -6.56
CA ALA A 144 19.43 17.94 -5.70
C ALA A 144 19.17 19.24 -6.47
N GLU A 145 18.05 19.88 -6.19
CA GLU A 145 17.65 21.17 -6.76
C GLU A 145 17.46 22.18 -5.62
N TYR A 146 18.12 23.34 -5.70
CA TYR A 146 17.87 24.45 -4.79
C TYR A 146 16.82 25.37 -5.39
N LEU A 147 15.66 25.47 -4.72
CA LEU A 147 14.51 26.22 -5.19
C LEU A 147 14.53 27.69 -4.75
N GLY A 148 15.33 28.04 -3.72
CA GLY A 148 15.43 29.39 -3.17
C GLY A 148 15.03 29.44 -1.70
N VAL A 149 14.60 30.63 -1.24
CA VAL A 149 14.16 30.89 0.13
C VAL A 149 12.65 31.09 0.15
N GLU A 150 11.96 30.34 0.98
CA GLU A 150 10.50 30.46 1.17
C GLU A 150 10.14 31.85 1.75
N ASP A 151 9.25 32.58 1.06
CA ASP A 151 8.93 33.97 1.43
C ASP A 151 8.27 34.11 2.81
N SER A 152 7.48 33.10 3.21
CA SER A 152 6.70 33.15 4.46
C SER A 152 7.53 32.86 5.71
N THR A 153 8.52 31.97 5.62
CA THR A 153 9.28 31.46 6.76
C THR A 153 10.76 31.87 6.74
N GLY A 154 11.28 32.20 5.55
CA GLY A 154 12.71 32.45 5.36
C GLY A 154 13.56 31.17 5.28
N LEU A 155 12.96 30.00 5.27
CA LEU A 155 13.68 28.74 5.16
C LEU A 155 14.20 28.51 3.73
N ARG A 156 15.37 27.89 3.60
CA ARG A 156 15.90 27.46 2.31
C ARG A 156 15.23 26.19 1.85
N VAL A 157 14.82 26.13 0.57
CA VAL A 157 14.06 25.01 0.02
C VAL A 157 14.94 24.20 -0.94
N VAL A 158 15.17 22.94 -0.59
CA VAL A 158 15.93 21.99 -1.41
C VAL A 158 15.03 20.80 -1.73
N ARG A 159 14.95 20.46 -3.00
CA ARG A 159 14.28 19.25 -3.47
C ARG A 159 15.30 18.20 -3.87
N LEU A 160 15.11 16.98 -3.38
CA LEU A 160 15.95 15.84 -3.70
C LEU A 160 15.17 14.87 -4.58
N HIS A 161 15.89 14.28 -5.55
CA HIS A 161 15.36 13.29 -6.48
C HIS A 161 16.27 12.05 -6.44
N PRO A 162 16.10 11.13 -5.50
CA PRO A 162 16.84 9.86 -5.51
C PRO A 162 16.54 9.08 -6.78
N THR A 163 17.54 8.49 -7.40
CA THR A 163 17.34 7.67 -8.60
C THR A 163 16.59 6.39 -8.23
N GLY A 164 15.43 6.18 -8.82
CA GLY A 164 14.54 5.05 -8.48
C GLY A 164 13.67 5.28 -7.25
N GLY A 165 13.89 6.38 -6.54
CA GLY A 165 13.08 6.81 -5.40
C GLY A 165 12.11 7.92 -5.75
N ASP A 166 11.44 8.40 -4.75
CA ASP A 166 10.48 9.48 -4.84
C ASP A 166 11.11 10.81 -4.42
N SER A 167 10.58 11.91 -4.96
CA SER A 167 11.08 13.25 -4.65
C SER A 167 10.67 13.70 -3.25
N ILE A 168 11.59 14.33 -2.52
CA ILE A 168 11.33 14.91 -1.20
C ILE A 168 11.84 16.36 -1.15
N THR A 169 11.08 17.26 -0.53
CA THR A 169 11.44 18.67 -0.38
C THR A 169 11.78 18.95 1.07
N PHE A 170 12.99 19.45 1.31
CA PHE A 170 13.46 19.89 2.62
C PHE A 170 13.40 21.41 2.73
N TYR A 171 12.98 21.87 3.90
CA TYR A 171 12.99 23.25 4.32
C TYR A 171 14.04 23.40 5.42
N LEU A 172 15.10 24.09 5.11
CA LEU A 172 16.29 24.19 5.94
C LEU A 172 16.36 25.55 6.61
N ASP A 173 16.82 25.59 7.84
CA ASP A 173 17.11 26.82 8.55
C ASP A 173 18.08 27.73 7.77
N ALA A 174 17.84 29.04 7.78
CA ALA A 174 18.57 29.98 6.94
C ALA A 174 20.05 30.13 7.32
N GLU A 175 20.42 29.88 8.57
CA GLU A 175 21.79 30.04 9.06
C GLU A 175 22.53 28.70 9.10
N SER A 176 21.96 27.70 9.76
CA SER A 176 22.57 26.39 9.95
C SER A 176 22.40 25.47 8.75
N CYS A 177 21.36 25.65 7.93
CA CYS A 177 20.90 24.69 6.93
C CYS A 177 20.54 23.31 7.51
N LEU A 178 20.25 23.21 8.80
CA LEU A 178 19.65 22.00 9.35
C LEU A 178 18.18 21.90 8.89
N PRO A 179 17.67 20.70 8.59
CA PRO A 179 16.26 20.49 8.31
C PRO A 179 15.37 20.95 9.47
N VAL A 180 14.39 21.79 9.15
CA VAL A 180 13.30 22.18 10.05
C VAL A 180 12.09 21.34 9.74
N ARG A 181 11.85 21.11 8.44
CA ARG A 181 10.72 20.37 7.94
C ARG A 181 11.08 19.67 6.64
N SER A 182 10.46 18.52 6.38
CA SER A 182 10.42 17.95 5.04
C SER A 182 8.96 17.71 4.61
N GLU A 183 8.75 17.73 3.31
CA GLU A 183 7.47 17.44 2.68
C GLU A 183 7.66 16.47 1.54
N GLN A 184 6.83 15.46 1.52
CA GLN A 184 6.79 14.51 0.42
C GLN A 184 5.34 14.14 0.11
N PRO A 185 5.02 13.88 -1.15
CA PRO A 185 3.71 13.42 -1.51
C PRO A 185 3.40 12.06 -0.86
N SER A 186 2.18 11.87 -0.40
CA SER A 186 1.67 10.60 0.10
C SER A 186 0.25 10.41 -0.40
N HIS A 187 0.08 9.62 -1.45
CA HIS A 187 -1.20 9.44 -2.15
C HIS A 187 -1.80 10.78 -2.62
N ASP A 188 -2.95 11.16 -2.06
CA ASP A 188 -3.66 12.40 -2.30
C ASP A 188 -3.29 13.53 -1.32
N ARG A 189 -2.29 13.31 -0.45
CA ARG A 189 -1.86 14.26 0.60
C ARG A 189 -0.36 14.55 0.54
N VAL A 190 0.03 15.48 1.40
CA VAL A 190 1.43 15.77 1.70
C VAL A 190 1.75 15.23 3.09
N LEU A 191 2.75 14.37 3.17
CA LEU A 191 3.34 13.99 4.44
C LEU A 191 4.34 15.06 4.84
N THR A 192 4.10 15.69 5.98
CA THR A 192 5.00 16.70 6.57
C THR A 192 5.69 16.11 7.79
N VAL A 193 7.02 16.20 7.82
CA VAL A 193 7.82 15.84 9.00
C VAL A 193 8.52 17.08 9.50
N ASN A 194 8.35 17.43 10.79
CA ASN A 194 9.07 18.51 11.45
C ASN A 194 10.16 17.90 12.34
N TYR A 195 11.34 18.53 12.35
CA TYR A 195 12.52 18.08 13.08
C TYR A 195 12.91 19.10 14.15
N SER A 196 13.26 18.63 15.35
CA SER A 196 13.71 19.50 16.46
C SER A 196 14.73 18.78 17.35
N ASP A 197 15.22 19.50 18.35
CA ASP A 197 16.09 19.00 19.42
C ASP A 197 17.34 18.26 18.93
N TRP A 198 18.01 18.87 17.93
CA TRP A 198 19.21 18.33 17.31
C TRP A 198 20.28 17.98 18.35
N THR A 199 20.63 16.72 18.44
CA THR A 199 21.54 16.15 19.44
C THR A 199 22.75 15.51 18.77
N SER A 200 23.93 15.70 19.35
CA SER A 200 25.19 15.16 18.82
C SER A 200 25.50 13.78 19.36
N PHE A 201 25.72 12.85 18.46
CA PHE A 201 26.26 11.51 18.74
C PHE A 201 27.55 11.34 17.93
N ASP A 202 28.66 11.07 18.59
CA ASP A 202 29.97 10.95 17.96
C ASP A 202 30.26 12.10 16.95
N GLU A 203 29.99 13.35 17.36
CA GLU A 203 30.17 14.57 16.56
C GLU A 203 29.28 14.68 15.29
N ILE A 204 28.31 13.79 15.11
CA ILE A 204 27.27 13.91 14.09
C ILE A 204 25.96 14.34 14.76
N LEU A 205 25.28 15.34 14.18
CA LEU A 205 23.98 15.79 14.65
C LEU A 205 22.85 14.94 14.04
N PHE A 206 21.96 14.49 14.92
CA PHE A 206 20.70 13.83 14.56
C PHE A 206 19.52 14.61 15.14
N PRO A 207 18.35 14.62 14.50
CA PRO A 207 17.15 15.20 15.10
C PRO A 207 16.76 14.36 16.33
N GLY A 208 16.73 14.98 17.50
CA GLY A 208 16.34 14.31 18.75
C GLY A 208 14.85 14.04 18.82
N MET A 209 14.04 14.88 18.14
CA MET A 209 12.59 14.73 18.05
C MET A 209 12.09 14.98 16.63
N PHE A 210 11.02 14.28 16.28
CA PHE A 210 10.25 14.59 15.07
C PHE A 210 8.74 14.48 15.33
N THR A 211 7.96 15.19 14.53
CA THR A 211 6.52 15.01 14.41
C THR A 211 6.16 14.83 12.95
N GLN A 212 5.24 13.94 12.68
CA GLN A 212 4.78 13.61 11.35
C GLN A 212 3.27 13.80 11.25
N SER A 213 2.80 14.46 10.20
CA SER A 213 1.39 14.73 9.97
C SER A 213 1.03 14.62 8.50
N THR A 214 -0.18 14.12 8.22
CA THR A 214 -0.83 14.17 6.91
C THR A 214 -1.94 15.22 6.85
N GLY A 215 -1.99 16.10 7.86
CA GLY A 215 -2.95 17.21 7.97
C GLY A 215 -4.13 16.96 8.90
N ASP A 216 -4.29 15.77 9.47
CA ASP A 216 -5.26 15.47 10.53
C ASP A 216 -4.53 15.17 11.85
N PRO A 217 -4.60 16.09 12.85
CA PRO A 217 -3.85 15.96 14.10
C PRO A 217 -4.16 14.72 14.94
N GLN A 218 -5.31 14.08 14.73
CA GLN A 218 -5.66 12.86 15.48
C GLN A 218 -4.80 11.65 15.06
N TYR A 219 -4.19 11.73 13.89
CA TYR A 219 -3.32 10.69 13.34
C TYR A 219 -1.84 11.09 13.30
N ASP A 220 -1.50 12.22 13.93
CA ASP A 220 -0.10 12.65 14.01
C ASP A 220 0.73 11.64 14.78
N THR A 221 1.95 11.43 14.30
CA THR A 221 2.96 10.58 14.92
C THR A 221 4.07 11.46 15.49
N SER A 222 4.64 11.06 16.60
CA SER A 222 5.84 11.70 17.16
C SER A 222 6.89 10.66 17.50
N GLY A 223 8.16 11.06 17.45
CA GLY A 223 9.28 10.21 17.82
C GLY A 223 10.36 10.97 18.58
N GLU A 224 10.97 10.28 19.53
CA GLU A 224 12.13 10.73 20.31
C GLU A 224 13.29 9.75 20.11
N LEU A 225 14.38 10.23 19.53
CA LEU A 225 15.59 9.45 19.32
C LEU A 225 16.27 9.17 20.67
N ILE A 226 16.42 7.89 21.00
CA ILE A 226 16.96 7.46 22.30
C ILE A 226 18.37 6.89 22.21
N GLU A 227 18.76 6.36 21.04
CA GLU A 227 20.06 5.73 20.87
C GLU A 227 20.57 5.88 19.43
N VAL A 228 21.86 6.14 19.29
CA VAL A 228 22.59 6.11 18.01
C VAL A 228 23.89 5.34 18.20
N SER A 229 24.11 4.31 17.39
CA SER A 229 25.37 3.58 17.32
C SER A 229 25.95 3.70 15.91
N LEU A 230 27.20 4.15 15.80
CA LEU A 230 27.91 4.29 14.53
C LEU A 230 28.92 3.14 14.36
N ASN A 231 29.00 2.61 13.15
CA ASN A 231 29.98 1.56 12.79
C ASN A 231 29.85 0.25 13.59
N GLU A 232 28.69 0.03 14.21
CA GLU A 232 28.35 -1.26 14.78
C GLU A 232 28.11 -2.28 13.65
N SER A 233 28.48 -3.55 13.89
CA SER A 233 28.23 -4.62 12.93
C SER A 233 26.75 -4.96 12.93
N PRO A 234 26.03 -4.80 11.81
CA PRO A 234 24.64 -5.19 11.74
C PRO A 234 24.48 -6.71 12.00
N PRO A 235 23.35 -7.16 12.55
CA PRO A 235 23.01 -8.57 12.59
C PRO A 235 23.13 -9.25 11.22
N GLU A 236 23.58 -10.50 11.21
CA GLU A 236 23.74 -11.26 9.96
C GLU A 236 22.39 -11.39 9.24
N GLY A 237 22.37 -11.03 7.95
CA GLY A 237 21.18 -11.14 7.10
C GLY A 237 20.12 -10.05 7.31
N ILE A 238 20.35 -9.04 8.16
CA ILE A 238 19.31 -8.03 8.48
C ILE A 238 18.81 -7.24 7.27
N PHE A 239 19.63 -7.06 6.25
CA PHE A 239 19.25 -6.38 5.00
C PHE A 239 18.72 -7.34 3.92
N GLU A 240 18.63 -8.62 4.23
CA GLU A 240 18.11 -9.64 3.31
C GLU A 240 16.61 -9.83 3.50
N LYS A 241 16.01 -10.65 2.62
CA LYS A 241 14.59 -11.01 2.73
C LYS A 241 14.28 -11.55 4.13
N PRO A 242 13.37 -10.94 4.90
CA PRO A 242 12.96 -11.45 6.21
C PRO A 242 12.45 -12.89 6.13
N LYS A 243 12.55 -13.60 7.23
CA LYS A 243 12.02 -14.96 7.31
C LYS A 243 10.52 -14.91 7.56
N GLU A 244 9.76 -15.49 6.64
CA GLU A 244 8.32 -15.67 6.81
C GLU A 244 8.03 -16.63 7.99
N SER A 245 7.12 -16.27 8.87
CA SER A 245 6.60 -17.15 9.92
C SER A 245 5.42 -17.93 9.37
N ALA A 246 5.67 -19.09 8.77
CA ALA A 246 4.68 -19.80 7.93
C ALA A 246 3.74 -20.75 8.68
N ASP A 247 3.80 -20.83 10.02
CA ASP A 247 3.10 -21.85 10.80
C ASP A 247 1.76 -21.41 11.38
N ASP A 248 1.11 -20.40 10.79
CA ASP A 248 -0.12 -19.78 11.28
C ASP A 248 -1.40 -20.36 10.68
N PHE A 249 -1.30 -21.33 9.78
CA PHE A 249 -2.46 -22.03 9.23
C PHE A 249 -2.29 -23.56 9.20
N GLN A 250 -3.41 -24.25 9.18
CA GLN A 250 -3.44 -25.71 9.10
C GLN A 250 -4.62 -26.20 8.24
N PHE A 251 -4.35 -27.05 7.27
CA PHE A 251 -5.40 -27.83 6.59
C PHE A 251 -5.89 -28.95 7.49
N THR A 252 -7.20 -29.19 7.48
CA THR A 252 -7.80 -30.29 8.27
C THR A 252 -7.35 -31.64 7.75
N GLU A 253 -7.20 -31.80 6.42
CA GLU A 253 -6.74 -33.00 5.77
C GLU A 253 -5.81 -32.66 4.59
N GLY A 254 -4.68 -33.34 4.47
CA GLY A 254 -3.76 -33.19 3.35
C GLY A 254 -3.13 -31.78 3.24
N SER A 255 -3.06 -31.25 2.02
CA SER A 255 -2.43 -29.98 1.65
C SER A 255 -3.39 -29.05 0.90
N SER A 256 -4.70 -29.18 1.11
CA SER A 256 -5.71 -28.33 0.46
C SER A 256 -7.04 -28.35 1.19
N ALA A 257 -7.82 -27.30 1.02
CA ALA A 257 -9.23 -27.23 1.40
C ALA A 257 -10.06 -27.01 0.14
N LEU A 258 -10.79 -28.04 -0.27
CA LEU A 258 -11.49 -28.04 -1.55
C LEU A 258 -13.00 -27.91 -1.38
N GLY A 259 -13.62 -27.19 -2.32
CA GLY A 259 -15.07 -27.07 -2.39
C GLY A 259 -15.68 -26.24 -1.27
N ILE A 260 -14.94 -25.26 -0.73
CA ILE A 260 -15.50 -24.29 0.21
C ILE A 260 -16.66 -23.56 -0.49
N PRO A 261 -17.89 -23.63 0.04
CA PRO A 261 -19.03 -23.01 -0.62
C PRO A 261 -18.89 -21.48 -0.64
N ILE A 262 -19.17 -20.88 -1.78
CA ILE A 262 -19.31 -19.44 -1.93
C ILE A 262 -20.69 -19.07 -2.42
N GLU A 263 -21.14 -17.87 -2.09
CA GLU A 263 -22.35 -17.25 -2.66
C GLU A 263 -21.95 -16.00 -3.42
N LEU A 264 -22.63 -15.74 -4.53
CA LEU A 264 -22.46 -14.51 -5.27
C LEU A 264 -23.63 -13.56 -4.96
N ASN A 265 -23.27 -12.33 -4.56
CA ASN A 265 -24.23 -11.23 -4.56
C ASN A 265 -23.77 -10.23 -5.64
N THR A 266 -24.49 -10.21 -6.76
CA THR A 266 -24.01 -9.67 -8.03
C THR A 266 -22.75 -10.44 -8.46
N VAL A 267 -21.55 -9.91 -8.22
CA VAL A 267 -20.26 -10.57 -8.48
C VAL A 267 -19.36 -10.65 -7.25
N HIS A 268 -19.76 -10.06 -6.13
CA HIS A 268 -19.04 -10.19 -4.87
C HIS A 268 -19.11 -11.62 -4.34
N ILE A 269 -17.99 -12.10 -3.88
CA ILE A 269 -17.83 -13.46 -3.36
C ILE A 269 -18.07 -13.42 -1.85
N PHE A 270 -19.13 -14.09 -1.40
CA PHE A 270 -19.42 -14.30 0.02
C PHE A 270 -19.09 -15.72 0.41
N LEU A 271 -18.49 -15.88 1.58
CA LEU A 271 -18.21 -17.16 2.19
C LEU A 271 -18.42 -17.11 3.71
N GLN A 272 -18.55 -18.27 4.34
CA GLN A 272 -18.68 -18.35 5.78
C GLN A 272 -17.37 -18.76 6.44
N ALA A 273 -16.99 -18.02 7.49
CA ALA A 273 -15.91 -18.38 8.40
C ALA A 273 -16.38 -18.23 9.86
N ARG A 274 -15.78 -18.98 10.77
CA ARG A 274 -15.95 -18.78 12.22
C ARG A 274 -14.78 -17.97 12.75
N VAL A 275 -15.06 -17.00 13.60
CA VAL A 275 -14.05 -16.17 14.25
C VAL A 275 -13.93 -16.65 15.69
N ASN A 276 -12.73 -17.09 16.11
CA ASN A 276 -12.45 -17.58 17.46
C ASN A 276 -13.49 -18.63 17.97
N GLY A 277 -13.96 -19.49 17.06
CA GLY A 277 -14.94 -20.52 17.36
C GLY A 277 -16.41 -20.05 17.48
N SER A 278 -16.71 -18.85 16.98
CA SER A 278 -18.09 -18.32 16.91
C SER A 278 -19.02 -19.20 16.05
N ASP A 279 -20.29 -18.84 15.95
CA ASP A 279 -21.14 -19.29 14.85
C ASP A 279 -20.62 -18.77 13.51
N PRO A 280 -21.01 -19.41 12.38
CA PRO A 280 -20.58 -18.96 11.05
C PRO A 280 -21.00 -17.53 10.75
N LEU A 281 -20.03 -16.72 10.29
CA LEU A 281 -20.15 -15.30 9.97
C LEU A 281 -19.89 -15.10 8.47
N TRP A 282 -20.48 -14.07 7.88
CA TRP A 282 -20.36 -13.78 6.45
C TRP A 282 -19.22 -12.85 6.13
N PHE A 283 -18.30 -13.32 5.30
CA PHE A 283 -17.15 -12.56 4.81
C PHE A 283 -17.20 -12.35 3.30
N VAL A 284 -16.71 -11.20 2.87
CA VAL A 284 -16.40 -10.94 1.45
C VAL A 284 -14.94 -11.34 1.19
N LEU A 285 -14.68 -12.07 0.10
CA LEU A 285 -13.33 -12.33 -0.38
C LEU A 285 -12.90 -11.19 -1.30
N ASP A 286 -11.88 -10.43 -0.88
CA ASP A 286 -11.50 -9.17 -1.52
C ASP A 286 -9.99 -9.11 -1.77
N THR A 287 -9.57 -9.37 -3.02
CA THR A 287 -8.15 -9.27 -3.43
C THR A 287 -7.65 -7.83 -3.52
N GLY A 288 -8.54 -6.85 -3.52
CA GLY A 288 -8.21 -5.44 -3.43
C GLY A 288 -7.98 -4.94 -1.99
N ALA A 289 -8.34 -5.74 -0.97
CA ALA A 289 -8.07 -5.46 0.43
C ALA A 289 -6.70 -5.99 0.83
N GLN A 290 -5.84 -5.13 1.37
CA GLN A 290 -4.48 -5.52 1.82
C GLN A 290 -4.51 -6.30 3.13
N THR A 291 -5.47 -6.00 3.98
CA THR A 291 -5.62 -6.59 5.31
C THR A 291 -7.05 -7.06 5.49
N SER A 292 -7.22 -8.21 6.12
CA SER A 292 -8.52 -8.70 6.55
C SER A 292 -9.11 -7.77 7.61
N VAL A 293 -10.41 -7.55 7.55
CA VAL A 293 -11.13 -6.69 8.50
C VAL A 293 -12.34 -7.39 9.07
N LEU A 294 -12.66 -7.09 10.33
CA LEU A 294 -13.95 -7.39 10.95
C LEU A 294 -14.84 -6.15 10.92
N ASN A 295 -16.14 -6.34 10.77
CA ASN A 295 -17.09 -5.28 11.04
C ASN A 295 -16.99 -4.88 12.52
N THR A 296 -16.87 -3.59 12.82
CA THR A 296 -16.76 -3.09 14.20
C THR A 296 -17.93 -3.58 15.07
N ALA A 297 -19.13 -3.68 14.51
CA ALA A 297 -20.31 -4.22 15.20
C ALA A 297 -20.11 -5.72 15.54
N THR A 298 -19.66 -6.53 14.59
CA THR A 298 -19.37 -7.95 14.80
C THR A 298 -18.28 -8.17 15.84
N ALA A 299 -17.20 -7.36 15.79
CA ALA A 299 -16.13 -7.44 16.80
C ALA A 299 -16.67 -7.16 18.21
N ALA A 300 -17.57 -6.17 18.37
CA ALA A 300 -18.22 -5.86 19.63
C ALA A 300 -19.15 -7.00 20.11
N ASP A 301 -19.95 -7.59 19.21
CA ASP A 301 -20.85 -8.71 19.52
C ASP A 301 -20.08 -9.97 19.96
N LEU A 302 -18.87 -10.16 19.41
CA LEU A 302 -17.95 -11.23 19.80
C LEU A 302 -17.18 -10.92 21.09
N GLY A 303 -17.30 -9.69 21.64
CA GLY A 303 -16.60 -9.27 22.86
C GLY A 303 -15.09 -9.11 22.66
N LEU A 304 -14.64 -8.82 21.45
CA LEU A 304 -13.22 -8.63 21.13
C LEU A 304 -12.73 -7.27 21.63
N GLU A 305 -11.52 -7.22 22.18
CA GLU A 305 -10.92 -5.98 22.65
C GLU A 305 -10.30 -5.21 21.47
N LEU A 306 -10.72 -3.96 21.30
CA LEU A 306 -10.24 -3.06 20.27
C LEU A 306 -9.05 -2.25 20.78
N SER A 307 -7.97 -2.18 19.99
CA SER A 307 -6.75 -1.44 20.33
C SER A 307 -6.36 -0.47 19.22
N GLY A 308 -5.77 0.67 19.62
CA GLY A 308 -5.30 1.69 18.69
C GLY A 308 -6.43 2.50 18.03
N LYS A 309 -6.03 3.60 17.39
CA LYS A 309 -6.90 4.44 16.55
C LYS A 309 -6.15 4.83 15.30
N LEU A 310 -6.51 4.19 14.20
CA LEU A 310 -5.88 4.39 12.91
C LEU A 310 -6.85 5.08 11.95
N GLU A 311 -6.33 5.74 10.95
CA GLU A 311 -7.11 6.23 9.81
C GLU A 311 -7.17 5.17 8.72
N GLY A 312 -8.35 4.63 8.44
CA GLY A 312 -8.59 3.75 7.28
C GLY A 312 -9.09 4.54 6.08
N ARG A 313 -8.58 4.20 4.90
CA ARG A 313 -9.00 4.79 3.62
C ARG A 313 -9.24 3.70 2.58
N GLY A 314 -10.01 4.04 1.56
CA GLY A 314 -10.30 3.11 0.48
C GLY A 314 -10.96 3.81 -0.71
N ALA A 315 -11.86 3.15 -1.38
CA ALA A 315 -12.70 3.79 -2.38
C ALA A 315 -13.61 4.82 -1.71
N GLY A 316 -13.73 6.02 -2.31
CA GLY A 316 -14.38 7.21 -1.75
C GLY A 316 -13.38 8.22 -1.19
N GLU A 317 -13.83 9.45 -0.94
CA GLU A 317 -12.97 10.61 -0.60
C GLU A 317 -12.71 10.77 0.90
N GLY A 318 -13.41 10.02 1.76
CA GLY A 318 -13.31 10.13 3.21
C GLY A 318 -12.39 9.10 3.85
N SER A 319 -12.37 9.12 5.17
CA SER A 319 -11.68 8.14 6.01
C SER A 319 -12.61 7.58 7.09
N VAL A 320 -12.22 6.47 7.68
CA VAL A 320 -12.93 5.82 8.80
C VAL A 320 -11.95 5.52 9.92
N GLU A 321 -12.44 5.52 11.15
CA GLU A 321 -11.66 5.04 12.29
C GLU A 321 -11.48 3.53 12.19
N VAL A 322 -10.27 3.08 12.39
CA VAL A 322 -9.85 1.69 12.40
C VAL A 322 -9.21 1.37 13.73
N ASN A 323 -9.56 0.21 14.27
CA ASN A 323 -8.90 -0.35 15.44
C ASN A 323 -8.29 -1.71 15.07
N LEU A 324 -7.39 -2.21 15.90
CA LEU A 324 -6.77 -3.53 15.73
C LEU A 324 -7.31 -4.50 16.77
N VAL A 325 -7.46 -5.76 16.36
CA VAL A 325 -7.82 -6.89 17.23
C VAL A 325 -6.76 -7.97 17.04
N PRO A 326 -5.97 -8.28 18.07
CA PRO A 326 -4.99 -9.37 18.00
C PRO A 326 -5.65 -10.74 18.24
N ASP A 327 -4.87 -11.80 17.97
CA ASP A 327 -5.20 -13.20 18.26
C ASP A 327 -6.53 -13.68 17.66
N VAL A 328 -6.86 -13.19 16.46
CA VAL A 328 -8.02 -13.65 15.72
C VAL A 328 -7.69 -14.95 14.99
N SER A 329 -8.60 -15.92 15.07
CA SER A 329 -8.55 -17.12 14.24
C SER A 329 -9.73 -17.16 13.28
N PHE A 330 -9.48 -17.61 12.05
CA PHE A 330 -10.50 -17.90 11.04
C PHE A 330 -10.56 -19.39 10.81
N ASP A 331 -11.77 -19.98 10.93
CA ASP A 331 -12.00 -21.39 10.69
C ASP A 331 -13.01 -21.56 9.53
N LEU A 332 -12.51 -22.05 8.40
CA LEU A 332 -13.27 -22.33 7.19
C LEU A 332 -13.34 -23.85 6.97
N PRO A 333 -14.28 -24.36 6.16
CA PRO A 333 -14.30 -25.78 5.80
C PRO A 333 -12.96 -26.25 5.23
N GLY A 334 -12.24 -27.07 5.99
CA GLY A 334 -10.97 -27.68 5.58
C GLY A 334 -9.70 -26.90 5.91
N VAL A 335 -9.78 -25.70 6.44
CA VAL A 335 -8.59 -24.90 6.82
C VAL A 335 -8.86 -24.00 8.00
N LYS A 336 -7.85 -23.84 8.86
CA LYS A 336 -7.86 -22.90 9.98
C LYS A 336 -6.63 -22.00 9.91
N VAL A 337 -6.82 -20.69 10.09
CA VAL A 337 -5.77 -19.67 10.23
C VAL A 337 -5.84 -19.12 11.65
N THR A 338 -4.71 -18.92 12.33
CA THR A 338 -4.66 -18.55 13.76
C THR A 338 -3.69 -17.40 14.01
N GLY A 339 -3.87 -16.72 15.16
CA GLY A 339 -2.91 -15.71 15.64
C GLY A 339 -2.87 -14.43 14.78
N GLN A 340 -3.98 -14.09 14.13
CA GLN A 340 -4.01 -12.95 13.23
C GLN A 340 -4.32 -11.65 13.98
N THR A 341 -3.58 -10.60 13.66
CA THR A 341 -3.99 -9.24 14.00
C THR A 341 -4.81 -8.68 12.84
N VAL A 342 -6.09 -8.41 13.08
CA VAL A 342 -7.01 -7.91 12.07
C VAL A 342 -7.47 -6.50 12.40
N ALA A 343 -7.80 -5.73 11.37
CA ALA A 343 -8.38 -4.42 11.54
C ALA A 343 -9.90 -4.50 11.76
N THR A 344 -10.49 -3.48 12.38
CA THR A 344 -11.95 -3.32 12.41
C THR A 344 -12.36 -2.05 11.71
N VAL A 345 -13.45 -2.11 10.94
CA VAL A 345 -14.05 -0.96 10.26
C VAL A 345 -15.57 -1.03 10.34
N PRO A 346 -16.29 0.11 10.39
CA PRO A 346 -17.74 0.12 10.28
C PRO A 346 -18.16 -0.20 8.84
N LEU A 347 -18.85 -1.33 8.62
CA LEU A 347 -19.29 -1.79 7.29
C LEU A 347 -20.77 -1.49 6.99
N ALA A 348 -21.52 -0.86 7.92
CA ALA A 348 -22.96 -0.63 7.78
C ALA A 348 -23.37 0.02 6.45
N ARG A 349 -22.60 0.99 5.96
CA ARG A 349 -22.89 1.64 4.68
C ARG A 349 -22.71 0.69 3.48
N ILE A 350 -21.72 -0.19 3.54
CA ILE A 350 -21.48 -1.18 2.48
C ILE A 350 -22.58 -2.23 2.53
N GLU A 351 -23.00 -2.66 3.74
CA GLU A 351 -24.14 -3.57 3.94
C GLU A 351 -25.44 -3.03 3.33
N GLU A 352 -25.72 -1.73 3.52
CA GLU A 352 -26.90 -1.07 2.92
C GLU A 352 -26.86 -1.13 1.37
N LEU A 353 -25.70 -0.93 0.76
CA LEU A 353 -25.54 -0.97 -0.69
C LEU A 353 -25.58 -2.38 -1.26
N VAL A 354 -24.99 -3.32 -0.56
CA VAL A 354 -24.94 -4.74 -0.96
C VAL A 354 -26.26 -5.44 -0.64
N GLY A 355 -27.04 -4.91 0.32
CA GLY A 355 -28.33 -5.44 0.71
C GLY A 355 -28.27 -6.71 1.56
N ARG A 356 -27.14 -6.99 2.22
CA ARG A 356 -26.97 -8.12 3.13
C ARG A 356 -25.90 -7.83 4.18
N PRO A 357 -25.92 -8.53 5.34
CA PRO A 357 -24.89 -8.42 6.38
C PRO A 357 -23.51 -8.80 5.88
N ILE A 358 -22.49 -8.09 6.39
CA ILE A 358 -21.08 -8.31 6.16
C ILE A 358 -20.37 -8.26 7.51
N ASP A 359 -19.97 -9.42 8.02
CA ASP A 359 -19.26 -9.54 9.29
C ASP A 359 -17.78 -9.19 9.16
N GLY A 360 -17.24 -9.28 7.94
CA GLY A 360 -15.87 -8.91 7.65
C GLY A 360 -15.49 -9.09 6.19
N ILE A 361 -14.21 -8.83 5.92
CA ILE A 361 -13.57 -8.98 4.62
C ILE A 361 -12.31 -9.82 4.82
N LEU A 362 -12.10 -10.85 4.02
CA LEU A 362 -10.84 -11.59 3.94
C LEU A 362 -10.00 -10.98 2.83
N GLY A 363 -8.88 -10.38 3.21
CA GLY A 363 -7.96 -9.67 2.33
C GLY A 363 -6.69 -10.45 2.02
N TYR A 364 -5.69 -9.73 1.50
CA TYR A 364 -4.41 -10.29 1.07
C TYR A 364 -3.70 -11.07 2.17
N ASP A 365 -3.69 -10.59 3.40
CA ASP A 365 -3.08 -11.27 4.55
C ASP A 365 -3.64 -12.68 4.76
N PHE A 366 -4.93 -12.90 4.52
CA PHE A 366 -5.53 -14.24 4.52
C PHE A 366 -5.24 -14.99 3.21
N ILE A 367 -5.59 -14.39 2.07
CA ILE A 367 -5.56 -15.02 0.73
C ILE A 367 -4.14 -15.46 0.36
N SER A 368 -3.14 -14.62 0.61
CA SER A 368 -1.75 -14.87 0.20
C SER A 368 -1.06 -16.06 0.89
N ARG A 369 -1.72 -16.70 1.86
CA ARG A 369 -1.23 -17.94 2.49
C ARG A 369 -1.36 -19.14 1.57
N PHE A 370 -2.23 -19.05 0.57
CA PHE A 370 -2.63 -20.16 -0.28
C PHE A 370 -2.37 -19.87 -1.76
N VAL A 371 -2.58 -20.86 -2.59
CA VAL A 371 -2.99 -20.67 -3.97
C VAL A 371 -4.51 -20.80 -3.98
N ASP A 372 -5.19 -19.74 -4.44
CA ASP A 372 -6.64 -19.61 -4.39
C ASP A 372 -7.24 -19.86 -5.76
N GLU A 373 -8.09 -20.86 -5.89
CA GLU A 373 -8.85 -21.12 -7.11
C GLU A 373 -10.32 -20.79 -6.86
N ILE A 374 -10.81 -19.78 -7.55
CA ILE A 374 -12.19 -19.30 -7.47
C ILE A 374 -12.96 -19.84 -8.67
N ASP A 375 -13.81 -20.82 -8.45
CA ASP A 375 -14.71 -21.40 -9.45
C ASP A 375 -16.09 -20.71 -9.35
N TYR A 376 -16.25 -19.63 -10.09
CA TYR A 376 -17.50 -18.87 -10.12
C TYR A 376 -18.67 -19.66 -10.72
N GLU A 377 -18.39 -20.62 -11.61
CA GLU A 377 -19.46 -21.41 -12.26
C GLU A 377 -20.06 -22.43 -11.30
N ASN A 378 -19.22 -23.10 -10.49
CA ASN A 378 -19.66 -24.10 -9.53
C ASN A 378 -19.80 -23.55 -8.11
N LEU A 379 -19.58 -22.26 -7.90
CA LEU A 379 -19.70 -21.54 -6.62
C LEU A 379 -18.81 -22.18 -5.53
N LYS A 380 -17.52 -22.31 -5.82
CA LYS A 380 -16.53 -22.92 -4.92
C LYS A 380 -15.26 -22.11 -4.86
N LEU A 381 -14.69 -22.07 -3.67
CA LEU A 381 -13.32 -21.67 -3.42
C LEU A 381 -12.51 -22.92 -3.08
N ASN A 382 -11.38 -23.09 -3.73
CA ASN A 382 -10.39 -24.10 -3.40
C ASN A 382 -9.11 -23.40 -2.95
N LEU A 383 -8.55 -23.86 -1.81
CA LEU A 383 -7.31 -23.34 -1.24
C LEU A 383 -6.27 -24.47 -1.26
N TYR A 384 -5.09 -24.18 -1.77
CA TYR A 384 -4.01 -25.15 -1.89
C TYR A 384 -2.75 -24.65 -1.17
N ASP A 385 -1.99 -25.57 -0.65
CA ASP A 385 -0.63 -25.29 -0.19
C ASP A 385 0.27 -24.89 -1.36
N LYS A 386 0.96 -23.76 -1.20
CA LYS A 386 1.78 -23.14 -2.25
C LYS A 386 2.91 -24.03 -2.74
N ALA A 387 3.54 -24.79 -1.85
CA ALA A 387 4.68 -25.64 -2.21
C ALA A 387 4.24 -26.83 -3.06
N SER A 388 3.02 -27.33 -2.84
CA SER A 388 2.51 -28.54 -3.48
C SER A 388 1.67 -28.26 -4.74
N TYR A 389 1.12 -27.06 -4.89
CA TYR A 389 0.25 -26.72 -6.04
C TYR A 389 1.02 -26.66 -7.36
N ARG A 390 0.40 -27.16 -8.42
CA ARG A 390 0.86 -26.99 -9.81
C ARG A 390 -0.36 -26.87 -10.70
N TYR A 391 -0.46 -25.73 -11.41
CA TYR A 391 -1.52 -25.54 -12.39
C TYR A 391 -1.33 -26.49 -13.58
N SER A 392 -2.39 -27.18 -13.98
CA SER A 392 -2.38 -28.16 -15.09
C SER A 392 -3.49 -27.95 -16.12
N GLY A 393 -4.25 -26.84 -16.00
CA GLY A 393 -5.31 -26.48 -16.94
C GLY A 393 -4.79 -25.81 -18.22
N SER A 394 -5.71 -25.24 -18.99
CA SER A 394 -5.43 -24.58 -20.27
C SER A 394 -5.68 -23.07 -20.27
N GLY A 395 -5.88 -22.48 -19.09
CA GLY A 395 -6.14 -21.06 -18.91
C GLY A 395 -4.96 -20.17 -19.29
N ALA A 396 -5.24 -18.90 -19.51
CA ALA A 396 -4.23 -17.88 -19.76
C ALA A 396 -3.49 -17.55 -18.45
N VAL A 397 -2.18 -17.77 -18.42
CA VAL A 397 -1.33 -17.39 -17.28
C VAL A 397 -0.84 -15.95 -17.49
N VAL A 398 -1.19 -15.06 -16.56
CA VAL A 398 -0.91 -13.64 -16.59
C VAL A 398 0.10 -13.31 -15.49
N PRO A 399 1.26 -12.72 -15.80
CA PRO A 399 2.18 -12.23 -14.78
C PRO A 399 1.49 -11.22 -13.87
N MET A 400 1.70 -11.37 -12.58
CA MET A 400 1.10 -10.56 -11.52
C MET A 400 2.20 -9.96 -10.65
N GLU A 401 2.13 -8.67 -10.43
CA GLU A 401 2.99 -7.93 -9.51
C GLU A 401 2.18 -7.60 -8.26
N LEU A 402 2.84 -7.62 -7.09
CA LEU A 402 2.22 -7.16 -5.84
C LEU A 402 2.68 -5.74 -5.55
N GLU A 403 1.74 -4.88 -5.24
CA GLU A 403 2.00 -3.53 -4.77
C GLU A 403 1.16 -3.26 -3.52
N GLY A 404 1.83 -3.09 -2.39
CA GLY A 404 1.16 -2.97 -1.09
C GLY A 404 0.24 -4.17 -0.79
N GLY A 405 0.64 -5.40 -1.12
CA GLY A 405 -0.20 -6.59 -0.93
C GLY A 405 -1.37 -6.71 -1.92
N THR A 406 -1.52 -5.83 -2.90
CA THR A 406 -2.60 -5.91 -3.89
C THR A 406 -2.10 -6.40 -5.24
N PRO A 407 -2.81 -7.34 -5.90
CA PRO A 407 -2.38 -7.91 -7.17
C PRO A 407 -2.60 -6.93 -8.34
N ARG A 408 -1.56 -6.70 -9.12
CA ARG A 408 -1.61 -5.87 -10.31
C ARG A 408 -1.18 -6.66 -11.54
N ILE A 409 -1.89 -6.46 -12.64
CA ILE A 409 -1.62 -7.09 -13.92
C ILE A 409 -1.54 -6.05 -15.04
N LYS A 410 -0.88 -6.44 -16.14
CA LYS A 410 -0.92 -5.68 -17.38
C LYS A 410 -2.18 -6.04 -18.17
N ALA A 411 -2.87 -5.01 -18.66
CA ALA A 411 -4.01 -5.12 -19.55
C ALA A 411 -3.85 -4.18 -20.73
N THR A 412 -4.53 -4.47 -21.84
CA THR A 412 -4.64 -3.57 -22.99
C THR A 412 -6.10 -3.19 -23.16
N ILE A 413 -6.41 -1.91 -23.12
CA ILE A 413 -7.76 -1.39 -23.35
C ILE A 413 -7.86 -0.75 -24.73
N VAL A 414 -9.02 -0.85 -25.37
CA VAL A 414 -9.34 -0.19 -26.64
C VAL A 414 -10.50 0.77 -26.42
N PRO A 415 -10.21 2.07 -26.25
CA PRO A 415 -11.27 3.07 -26.17
C PRO A 415 -11.95 3.27 -27.53
N PRO A 416 -13.25 3.64 -27.59
CA PRO A 416 -13.97 3.80 -28.85
C PRO A 416 -13.26 4.72 -29.85
N GLY A 417 -12.97 4.17 -31.03
CA GLY A 417 -12.33 4.92 -32.12
C GLY A 417 -10.91 5.38 -31.87
N ARG A 418 -10.19 4.75 -30.93
CA ARG A 418 -8.79 5.08 -30.57
C ARG A 418 -7.89 3.87 -30.65
N ASP A 419 -6.59 4.13 -30.68
CA ASP A 419 -5.57 3.08 -30.60
C ASP A 419 -5.57 2.37 -29.23
N PRO A 420 -5.13 1.11 -29.16
CA PRO A 420 -4.99 0.38 -27.92
C PRO A 420 -4.03 1.06 -26.93
N ILE A 421 -4.41 1.07 -25.66
CA ILE A 421 -3.62 1.64 -24.56
C ILE A 421 -3.23 0.51 -23.60
N GLN A 422 -1.94 0.35 -23.36
CA GLN A 422 -1.45 -0.55 -22.31
C GLN A 422 -1.55 0.14 -20.96
N CYS A 423 -2.04 -0.58 -19.97
CA CYS A 423 -2.16 -0.10 -18.60
C CYS A 423 -1.89 -1.21 -17.60
N ARG A 424 -1.63 -0.82 -16.35
CA ARG A 424 -1.49 -1.71 -15.21
C ARG A 424 -2.68 -1.49 -14.29
N VAL A 425 -3.44 -2.53 -14.02
CA VAL A 425 -4.67 -2.46 -13.23
C VAL A 425 -4.60 -3.37 -12.01
N LEU A 426 -5.22 -2.93 -10.92
CA LEU A 426 -5.49 -3.76 -9.74
C LEU A 426 -6.49 -4.87 -10.11
N VAL A 427 -6.29 -6.09 -9.64
CA VAL A 427 -7.30 -7.15 -9.70
C VAL A 427 -8.09 -7.17 -8.40
N ASP A 428 -9.39 -6.90 -8.47
CA ASP A 428 -10.22 -6.61 -7.31
C ASP A 428 -11.52 -7.42 -7.34
N THR A 429 -11.56 -8.50 -6.55
CA THR A 429 -12.78 -9.32 -6.40
C THR A 429 -13.86 -8.64 -5.56
N GLY A 430 -13.51 -7.61 -4.79
CA GLY A 430 -14.43 -6.76 -4.03
C GLY A 430 -15.09 -5.65 -4.86
N ALA A 431 -14.75 -5.49 -6.16
CA ALA A 431 -15.33 -4.50 -7.03
C ALA A 431 -16.37 -5.10 -8.00
N ASN A 432 -17.54 -4.46 -8.13
CA ASN A 432 -18.60 -4.92 -9.03
C ASN A 432 -18.33 -4.64 -10.52
N ALA A 433 -17.56 -3.61 -10.85
CA ALA A 433 -17.36 -3.19 -12.25
C ALA A 433 -16.60 -4.24 -13.06
N ALA A 434 -16.71 -4.18 -14.38
CA ALA A 434 -15.79 -4.89 -15.27
C ALA A 434 -14.40 -4.22 -15.21
N LEU A 435 -14.37 -2.89 -15.36
CA LEU A 435 -13.20 -2.05 -15.18
C LEU A 435 -13.61 -0.75 -14.47
N GLY A 436 -12.77 -0.27 -13.57
CA GLY A 436 -12.86 1.06 -13.00
C GLY A 436 -11.58 1.83 -13.30
N PHE A 437 -11.67 3.00 -13.94
CA PHE A 437 -10.50 3.83 -14.24
C PHE A 437 -10.35 4.95 -13.22
N ALA A 438 -9.11 5.14 -12.75
CA ALA A 438 -8.78 6.27 -11.89
C ALA A 438 -8.88 7.59 -12.67
N ARG A 439 -9.22 8.67 -11.97
CA ARG A 439 -9.40 10.00 -12.58
C ARG A 439 -8.14 10.49 -13.30
N PRO A 440 -6.92 10.43 -12.73
CA PRO A 440 -5.71 10.89 -13.41
C PRO A 440 -5.42 10.12 -14.72
N PHE A 441 -5.68 8.82 -14.74
CA PHE A 441 -5.54 8.00 -15.94
C PHE A 441 -6.58 8.40 -17.00
N THR A 442 -7.84 8.57 -16.58
CA THR A 442 -8.95 9.02 -17.42
C THR A 442 -8.66 10.37 -18.08
N GLU A 443 -8.12 11.32 -17.33
CA GLU A 443 -7.75 12.66 -17.82
C GLU A 443 -6.53 12.60 -18.74
N ARG A 444 -5.47 11.86 -18.37
CA ARG A 444 -4.24 11.71 -19.18
C ARG A 444 -4.54 11.23 -20.60
N TYR A 445 -5.45 10.28 -20.73
CA TYR A 445 -5.82 9.70 -22.02
C TYR A 445 -7.13 10.25 -22.59
N ASP A 446 -7.72 11.27 -21.93
CA ASP A 446 -8.99 11.88 -22.34
C ASP A 446 -10.09 10.85 -22.68
N LEU A 447 -10.21 9.82 -21.84
CA LEU A 447 -11.07 8.66 -22.12
C LEU A 447 -12.55 9.06 -22.24
N LEU A 448 -13.02 10.01 -21.43
CA LEU A 448 -14.42 10.43 -21.43
C LEU A 448 -14.88 11.03 -22.75
N SER A 449 -13.98 11.65 -23.53
CA SER A 449 -14.34 12.23 -24.84
C SER A 449 -14.54 11.17 -25.93
N SER A 450 -13.96 9.97 -25.76
CA SER A 450 -14.11 8.85 -26.70
C SER A 450 -15.46 8.12 -26.55
N LEU A 451 -16.12 8.24 -25.40
CA LEU A 451 -17.34 7.50 -25.11
C LEU A 451 -18.54 8.00 -25.93
N THR A 452 -19.18 7.10 -26.62
CA THR A 452 -20.40 7.41 -27.41
C THR A 452 -21.61 7.71 -26.52
N LYS A 453 -21.70 7.04 -25.38
CA LYS A 453 -22.69 7.25 -24.33
C LYS A 453 -22.01 7.19 -22.96
N LYS A 454 -22.41 8.07 -22.08
CA LYS A 454 -22.01 8.08 -20.68
C LYS A 454 -23.07 8.74 -19.83
N PHE A 455 -23.16 8.31 -18.56
CA PHE A 455 -23.99 8.96 -17.55
C PHE A 455 -23.25 9.04 -16.24
N LEU A 456 -23.52 10.07 -15.44
CA LEU A 456 -22.95 10.23 -14.11
C LEU A 456 -23.70 9.32 -13.13
N TYR A 457 -22.97 8.53 -12.38
CA TYR A 457 -23.46 7.69 -11.31
C TYR A 457 -22.84 8.14 -9.98
N GLU A 458 -23.68 8.45 -9.01
CA GLU A 458 -23.30 8.93 -7.67
C GLU A 458 -23.66 7.93 -6.57
N GLY A 459 -23.93 6.69 -6.92
CA GLY A 459 -24.33 5.63 -6.00
C GLY A 459 -23.20 4.67 -5.60
N GLY A 460 -21.97 4.95 -6.00
CA GLY A 460 -20.82 4.16 -5.59
C GLY A 460 -20.44 4.44 -4.13
N ALA A 461 -19.92 3.43 -3.45
CA ALA A 461 -19.29 3.61 -2.15
C ALA A 461 -18.22 2.54 -1.89
N GLY A 462 -17.31 2.89 -1.00
CA GLY A 462 -16.32 2.03 -0.42
C GLY A 462 -16.06 2.41 1.03
N ILE A 463 -14.99 1.90 1.62
CA ILE A 463 -14.62 2.22 3.01
C ILE A 463 -14.40 3.73 3.21
N GLY A 464 -13.89 4.45 2.20
CA GLY A 464 -13.74 5.92 2.22
C GLY A 464 -15.05 6.71 1.98
N GLY A 465 -16.20 6.06 1.88
CA GLY A 465 -17.50 6.73 1.72
C GLY A 465 -18.06 6.73 0.29
N ALA A 466 -18.80 7.79 -0.08
CA ALA A 466 -19.41 7.90 -1.40
C ALA A 466 -18.34 8.06 -2.50
N SER A 467 -18.66 7.55 -3.68
CA SER A 467 -17.84 7.65 -4.87
C SER A 467 -18.71 8.07 -6.06
N LYS A 468 -18.14 8.84 -6.98
CA LYS A 468 -18.78 9.32 -8.20
C LYS A 468 -17.99 8.83 -9.41
N SER A 469 -18.71 8.34 -10.41
CA SER A 469 -18.09 7.88 -11.64
C SER A 469 -18.98 8.17 -12.86
N TYR A 470 -18.38 8.50 -13.99
CA TYR A 470 -19.08 8.29 -15.25
C TYR A 470 -19.09 6.82 -15.59
N ILE A 471 -20.23 6.31 -16.01
CA ILE A 471 -20.38 4.94 -16.52
C ILE A 471 -20.45 5.01 -18.04
N GLY A 472 -19.68 4.16 -18.72
CA GLY A 472 -19.61 4.08 -20.18
C GLY A 472 -19.07 2.74 -20.65
N ARG A 473 -18.89 2.58 -21.97
CA ARG A 473 -18.32 1.36 -22.55
C ARG A 473 -17.05 1.68 -23.33
N ILE A 474 -16.05 0.83 -23.22
CA ILE A 474 -14.93 0.78 -24.17
C ILE A 474 -15.17 -0.37 -25.18
N ASP A 475 -14.39 -0.41 -26.26
CA ASP A 475 -14.61 -1.42 -27.30
C ASP A 475 -14.11 -2.80 -26.86
N GLU A 476 -12.93 -2.87 -26.20
CA GLU A 476 -12.31 -4.14 -25.80
C GLU A 476 -11.38 -3.95 -24.60
N VAL A 477 -11.23 -4.98 -23.78
CA VAL A 477 -10.08 -5.17 -22.90
C VAL A 477 -9.47 -6.55 -23.15
N ASP A 478 -8.14 -6.59 -23.28
CA ASP A 478 -7.34 -7.81 -23.41
C ASP A 478 -6.54 -8.04 -22.13
N VAL A 479 -6.70 -9.23 -21.55
CA VAL A 479 -5.95 -9.69 -20.38
C VAL A 479 -5.34 -11.04 -20.71
N GLY A 480 -4.03 -11.09 -20.88
CA GLY A 480 -3.31 -12.33 -21.19
C GLY A 480 -3.74 -13.02 -22.50
N GLY A 481 -4.25 -12.25 -23.48
CA GLY A 481 -4.78 -12.76 -24.74
C GLY A 481 -6.27 -13.13 -24.71
N LEU A 482 -6.92 -13.02 -23.55
CA LEU A 482 -8.37 -13.15 -23.43
C LEU A 482 -9.02 -11.77 -23.67
N LYS A 483 -9.89 -11.72 -24.68
CA LYS A 483 -10.56 -10.48 -25.10
C LYS A 483 -11.99 -10.43 -24.60
N PHE A 484 -12.31 -9.33 -23.93
CA PHE A 484 -13.65 -9.04 -23.43
C PHE A 484 -14.21 -7.84 -24.19
N GLU A 485 -15.26 -8.07 -24.98
CA GLU A 485 -15.84 -7.07 -25.86
C GLU A 485 -16.88 -6.21 -25.15
N HIS A 486 -16.81 -4.90 -25.37
CA HIS A 486 -17.75 -3.88 -24.88
C HIS A 486 -18.02 -3.91 -23.36
N PRO A 487 -16.97 -4.04 -22.49
CA PRO A 487 -17.16 -4.03 -21.05
C PRO A 487 -17.75 -2.70 -20.57
N VAL A 488 -18.56 -2.77 -19.52
CA VAL A 488 -19.08 -1.59 -18.82
C VAL A 488 -18.01 -1.11 -17.84
N CYS A 489 -17.63 0.14 -17.98
CA CYS A 489 -16.54 0.74 -17.20
C CYS A 489 -17.03 1.92 -16.38
N GLY A 490 -16.48 2.04 -15.16
CA GLY A 490 -16.55 3.25 -14.35
C GLY A 490 -15.34 4.15 -14.59
N PHE A 491 -15.55 5.46 -14.69
CA PHE A 491 -14.51 6.47 -14.83
C PHE A 491 -14.62 7.39 -13.62
N SER A 492 -13.72 7.23 -12.64
CA SER A 492 -13.79 7.95 -11.37
C SER A 492 -13.73 9.46 -11.57
N MET A 493 -14.53 10.16 -10.78
CA MET A 493 -14.53 11.63 -10.64
C MET A 493 -14.07 12.07 -9.26
N ASP A 494 -13.69 11.10 -8.40
CA ASP A 494 -13.27 11.37 -7.03
C ASP A 494 -11.99 12.23 -7.03
N GLU A 495 -11.90 13.15 -6.06
CA GLU A 495 -10.75 14.03 -5.88
C GLU A 495 -9.74 13.47 -4.86
N GLY A 496 -10.12 12.40 -4.15
CA GLY A 496 -9.32 11.71 -3.17
C GLY A 496 -9.51 10.19 -3.21
N GLY A 497 -8.75 9.47 -2.40
CA GLY A 497 -8.82 8.02 -2.27
C GLY A 497 -8.32 7.26 -3.51
N ALA A 498 -8.69 5.98 -3.61
CA ALA A 498 -8.20 5.08 -4.66
C ALA A 498 -8.56 5.52 -6.10
N GLY A 499 -9.67 6.27 -6.26
CA GLY A 499 -10.11 6.79 -7.55
C GLY A 499 -9.31 7.99 -8.07
N ALA A 500 -8.52 8.64 -7.20
CA ALA A 500 -7.69 9.80 -7.53
C ALA A 500 -6.18 9.48 -7.55
N ASP A 501 -5.80 8.23 -7.38
CA ASP A 501 -4.39 7.79 -7.34
C ASP A 501 -3.73 7.92 -8.72
N PRO A 502 -2.70 8.77 -8.89
CA PRO A 502 -2.06 9.01 -10.19
C PRO A 502 -1.21 7.85 -10.71
N ASP A 503 -0.77 6.95 -9.83
CA ASP A 503 0.02 5.77 -10.20
C ASP A 503 -0.87 4.58 -10.55
N ASN A 504 -2.16 4.70 -10.36
CA ASN A 504 -3.14 3.66 -10.63
C ASN A 504 -3.92 3.97 -11.93
N ALA A 505 -3.86 3.07 -12.91
CA ALA A 505 -4.74 3.20 -14.07
C ALA A 505 -6.20 2.90 -13.70
N GLY A 506 -6.40 2.03 -12.71
CA GLY A 506 -7.71 1.59 -12.28
C GLY A 506 -7.72 0.14 -11.80
N LEU A 507 -8.88 -0.48 -11.82
CA LEU A 507 -9.11 -1.85 -11.37
C LEU A 507 -9.80 -2.70 -12.46
N LEU A 508 -9.57 -4.01 -12.39
CA LEU A 508 -10.28 -5.06 -13.09
C LEU A 508 -11.10 -5.82 -12.06
N GLY A 509 -12.42 -5.79 -12.18
CA GLY A 509 -13.32 -6.26 -11.14
C GLY A 509 -14.08 -7.54 -11.48
N GLY A 510 -15.02 -7.86 -10.60
CA GLY A 510 -15.76 -9.12 -10.59
C GLY A 510 -16.56 -9.43 -11.84
N GLU A 511 -17.04 -8.43 -12.60
CA GLU A 511 -17.75 -8.70 -13.86
C GLU A 511 -16.88 -9.38 -14.93
N ILE A 512 -15.57 -9.11 -14.95
CA ILE A 512 -14.63 -9.84 -15.80
C ILE A 512 -14.23 -11.15 -15.13
N LEU A 513 -13.85 -11.11 -13.85
CA LEU A 513 -13.35 -12.28 -13.14
C LEU A 513 -14.37 -13.42 -13.11
N SER A 514 -15.66 -13.12 -12.90
CA SER A 514 -16.73 -14.12 -12.85
C SER A 514 -16.99 -14.86 -14.18
N ARG A 515 -16.35 -14.45 -15.27
CA ARG A 515 -16.41 -15.10 -16.57
C ARG A 515 -15.33 -16.18 -16.75
N CYS A 516 -14.52 -16.37 -15.71
CA CYS A 516 -13.44 -17.34 -15.69
C CYS A 516 -13.46 -18.13 -14.37
N THR A 517 -12.84 -19.30 -14.34
CA THR A 517 -12.21 -19.78 -13.12
C THR A 517 -10.91 -19.03 -12.95
N VAL A 518 -10.69 -18.44 -11.78
CA VAL A 518 -9.53 -17.59 -11.51
C VAL A 518 -8.64 -18.26 -10.49
N VAL A 519 -7.35 -18.38 -10.81
CA VAL A 519 -6.35 -18.87 -9.85
C VAL A 519 -5.36 -17.76 -9.53
N PHE A 520 -5.22 -17.44 -8.25
CA PHE A 520 -4.19 -16.53 -7.74
C PHE A 520 -3.04 -17.33 -7.13
N ASP A 521 -1.87 -17.22 -7.70
CA ASP A 521 -0.63 -17.81 -7.20
C ASP A 521 0.35 -16.69 -6.84
N TYR A 522 0.22 -16.20 -5.63
CA TYR A 522 1.01 -15.08 -5.11
C TYR A 522 2.49 -15.44 -4.96
N GLU A 523 2.81 -16.71 -4.69
CA GLU A 523 4.18 -17.18 -4.53
C GLU A 523 4.98 -17.09 -5.84
N HIS A 524 4.32 -17.42 -6.96
CA HIS A 524 4.97 -17.38 -8.28
C HIS A 524 4.65 -16.09 -9.05
N GLY A 525 3.94 -15.12 -8.45
CA GLY A 525 3.59 -13.86 -9.08
C GLY A 525 2.76 -14.03 -10.36
N GLN A 526 1.73 -14.88 -10.33
CA GLN A 526 0.90 -15.15 -11.49
C GLN A 526 -0.58 -15.32 -11.15
N MET A 527 -1.42 -14.87 -12.07
CA MET A 527 -2.86 -15.13 -12.08
C MET A 527 -3.20 -15.96 -13.30
N THR A 528 -4.04 -16.97 -13.15
CA THR A 528 -4.55 -17.76 -14.28
C THR A 528 -6.03 -17.50 -14.48
N LEU A 529 -6.43 -17.28 -15.73
CA LEU A 529 -7.82 -17.12 -16.16
C LEU A 529 -8.21 -18.26 -17.09
N GLU A 530 -9.13 -19.10 -16.67
CA GLU A 530 -9.70 -20.17 -17.49
C GLU A 530 -11.16 -19.85 -17.83
N PRO A 531 -11.50 -19.53 -19.10
CA PRO A 531 -12.85 -19.16 -19.49
C PRO A 531 -13.90 -20.18 -19.09
N ASN A 532 -14.99 -19.74 -18.45
CA ASN A 532 -16.14 -20.56 -18.10
C ASN A 532 -17.31 -20.35 -19.10
N SER A 533 -18.47 -20.97 -18.83
CA SER A 533 -19.65 -20.85 -19.73
C SER A 533 -20.21 -19.42 -19.86
N SER A 534 -19.78 -18.50 -19.01
CA SER A 534 -20.19 -17.09 -19.05
C SER A 534 -19.26 -16.18 -19.87
N PHE A 535 -18.11 -16.68 -20.31
CA PHE A 535 -17.06 -15.89 -20.97
C PHE A 535 -17.56 -15.05 -22.14
N GLY A 536 -18.33 -15.63 -23.05
CA GLY A 536 -18.86 -14.95 -24.24
C GLY A 536 -20.17 -14.19 -24.02
N ARG A 537 -20.70 -14.11 -22.81
CA ARG A 537 -21.96 -13.39 -22.55
C ARG A 537 -21.74 -11.87 -22.63
N PRO A 538 -22.69 -11.12 -23.25
CA PRO A 538 -22.61 -9.67 -23.25
C PRO A 538 -22.57 -9.09 -21.84
N PHE A 539 -21.84 -7.99 -21.66
CA PHE A 539 -21.91 -7.22 -20.41
C PHE A 539 -23.26 -6.49 -20.35
N GLN A 540 -23.99 -6.69 -19.26
CA GLN A 540 -25.30 -6.10 -19.08
C GLN A 540 -25.18 -4.79 -18.30
N ALA A 541 -25.53 -3.70 -18.93
CA ALA A 541 -25.99 -2.48 -18.30
C ALA A 541 -27.05 -1.90 -19.24
N ASP A 542 -28.21 -1.62 -18.69
CA ASP A 542 -29.21 -0.82 -19.39
C ASP A 542 -28.69 0.63 -19.48
N MET A 543 -27.94 0.94 -20.55
CA MET A 543 -27.42 2.27 -20.85
C MET A 543 -28.26 2.99 -21.93
#